data_c6bed660b08f8b5dc95a46050e14360b
#
_entry.id   c6bed660b08f8b5dc95a46050e14360b
#
_cell.length_a   1.000
_cell.length_b   1.000
_cell.length_c   1.000
_cell.angle_alpha   90.00
_cell.angle_beta   90.00
_cell.angle_gamma   90.00
#
_symmetry.space_group_name_H-M   'P 1'
#
loop_
_entity.id
_entity.type
_entity.pdbx_description
1 polymer ?
#
loop_
_entity_poly.entity_id
_entity_poly.type
_entity_poly.pdbx_seq_one_letter_code
_entity_poly.pdbx_strand_id
1 'polypeptide(L)'
;MRVLERVARTIAPALHWLAPWLASTFAAHDRVFIVGLRPPGPVAASRFIPIHDLRLATSASALDASKRYTSRMARPKDPQETRQRLLAAADEVFYAHGIRNSSVDDVAKRAGLTKRTLYYHFPSKDDLAAAYVQQRSDLTLARQIGAASSVAGPFAAKVAALFDALERSATRAAWNGCPFIRTAGEFVDEPRHQAVRHASLHKKNLEAWFQAELVKEGYTSHQLLARQLMVLVDGAVAQMLLHRDPAYAQAARHAAAALLGNGRRPVAASR
;
A
#
# COMPACT_ATOMS: atom_id res chain seq x y z
N MET A 1 -0.91 2.38 31.75
CA MET A 1 -1.02 0.96 31.34
C MET A 1 -2.26 0.65 30.50
N ARG A 2 -3.48 1.14 30.82
CA ARG A 2 -4.72 0.80 30.07
C ARG A 2 -4.82 1.34 28.62
N VAL A 3 -4.06 2.37 28.25
CA VAL A 3 -4.06 2.93 26.88
C VAL A 3 -3.22 2.09 25.92
N LEU A 4 -2.10 1.53 26.38
CA LEU A 4 -1.22 0.67 25.57
C LEU A 4 -1.86 -0.69 25.24
N GLU A 5 -2.68 -1.24 26.14
CA GLU A 5 -3.41 -2.48 25.86
C GLU A 5 -4.52 -2.31 24.81
N ARG A 6 -5.13 -1.13 24.72
CA ARG A 6 -6.16 -0.84 23.72
C ARG A 6 -5.55 -0.65 22.31
N VAL A 7 -4.37 -0.04 22.24
CA VAL A 7 -3.61 0.11 20.99
C VAL A 7 -3.11 -1.23 20.48
N ALA A 8 -2.62 -2.12 21.37
CA ALA A 8 -2.16 -3.45 20.99
C ALA A 8 -3.27 -4.34 20.40
N ARG A 9 -4.51 -4.26 20.90
CA ARG A 9 -5.64 -5.03 20.36
C ARG A 9 -6.13 -4.54 19.00
N THR A 10 -5.90 -3.28 18.64
CA THR A 10 -6.32 -2.71 17.34
C THR A 10 -5.29 -2.97 16.24
N ILE A 11 -4.03 -3.20 16.59
CA ILE A 11 -2.91 -3.37 15.62
C ILE A 11 -2.57 -4.85 15.39
N ALA A 12 -2.92 -5.75 16.30
CA ALA A 12 -2.61 -7.18 16.19
C ALA A 12 -3.09 -7.87 14.90
N PRO A 13 -4.26 -7.55 14.31
CA PRO A 13 -4.67 -8.14 13.03
C PRO A 13 -3.84 -7.64 11.83
N ALA A 14 -3.23 -6.45 11.92
CA ALA A 14 -2.46 -5.85 10.81
C ALA A 14 -1.02 -6.38 10.72
N LEU A 15 -0.46 -6.89 11.82
CA LEU A 15 0.93 -7.38 11.87
C LEU A 15 1.10 -8.83 11.39
N HIS A 16 0.03 -9.59 11.23
CA HIS A 16 0.09 -10.96 10.73
C HIS A 16 0.64 -11.07 9.28
N TRP A 17 0.63 -9.96 8.54
CA TRP A 17 1.12 -9.89 7.15
C TRP A 17 2.63 -9.62 7.03
N LEU A 18 3.33 -9.29 8.11
CA LEU A 18 4.77 -8.99 8.10
C LEU A 18 5.65 -10.22 8.39
N ALA A 19 5.10 -11.33 8.83
CA ALA A 19 5.82 -12.54 9.21
C ALA A 19 6.63 -13.20 8.05
N PRO A 20 6.19 -13.21 6.76
CA PRO A 20 6.97 -13.84 5.70
C PRO A 20 8.19 -13.03 5.24
N TRP A 21 8.25 -11.73 5.54
CA TRP A 21 9.32 -10.83 5.04
C TRP A 21 10.56 -10.81 5.93
N LEU A 22 10.44 -11.22 7.19
CA LEU A 22 11.57 -11.28 8.13
C LEU A 22 12.37 -12.57 8.03
N ALA A 23 11.85 -13.60 7.36
CA ALA A 23 12.53 -14.89 7.22
C ALA A 23 13.56 -14.95 6.08
N SER A 24 13.61 -13.99 5.15
CA SER A 24 14.48 -14.06 3.96
C SER A 24 15.78 -13.26 4.04
N THR A 25 16.07 -12.57 5.15
CA THR A 25 17.24 -11.67 5.24
C THR A 25 18.38 -12.19 6.13
N PHE A 26 18.30 -13.39 6.71
CA PHE A 26 19.34 -13.98 7.52
C PHE A 26 19.72 -15.41 7.12
N ALA A 27 20.18 -15.56 5.88
CA ALA A 27 20.83 -16.77 5.42
C ALA A 27 22.30 -16.46 5.06
N ALA A 28 23.09 -16.11 6.05
CA ALA A 28 24.55 -16.17 5.98
C ALA A 28 25.09 -16.11 7.43
N HIS A 29 25.27 -17.24 8.03
CA HIS A 29 26.21 -17.67 9.07
C HIS A 29 25.57 -18.73 9.97
N ASP A 30 26.26 -19.86 10.11
CA ASP A 30 25.90 -21.12 10.76
C ASP A 30 25.41 -21.08 12.23
N ARG A 31 24.36 -20.35 12.57
CA ARG A 31 23.63 -20.48 13.85
C ARG A 31 22.21 -19.99 13.70
N VAL A 32 21.24 -20.91 13.66
CA VAL A 32 19.80 -20.62 13.73
C VAL A 32 19.42 -20.37 15.19
N PHE A 33 19.08 -19.13 15.55
CA PHE A 33 18.40 -18.82 16.81
C PHE A 33 16.90 -18.79 16.58
N ILE A 34 16.16 -19.77 17.09
CA ILE A 34 14.70 -19.73 17.17
C ILE A 34 14.31 -19.01 18.45
N VAL A 35 13.87 -17.76 18.36
CA VAL A 35 13.25 -17.04 19.47
C VAL A 35 11.75 -17.33 19.47
N GLY A 36 11.33 -18.31 20.27
CA GLY A 36 9.92 -18.58 20.53
C GLY A 36 9.37 -17.60 21.57
N LEU A 37 8.41 -16.76 21.18
CA LEU A 37 7.60 -15.98 22.12
C LEU A 37 6.62 -16.91 22.87
N ARG A 38 6.87 -17.09 24.17
CA ARG A 38 6.07 -17.91 25.09
C ARG A 38 5.14 -17.02 25.92
N PRO A 39 3.88 -17.40 26.16
CA PRO A 39 3.05 -16.73 27.15
C PRO A 39 3.52 -17.04 28.59
N PRO A 40 3.26 -16.16 29.56
CA PRO A 40 3.76 -16.32 30.92
C PRO A 40 3.00 -17.40 31.70
N GLY A 41 3.71 -18.43 32.10
CA GLY A 41 3.28 -19.48 33.02
C GLY A 41 4.51 -20.01 33.80
N PRO A 42 4.35 -20.67 34.97
CA PRO A 42 5.43 -20.89 35.93
C PRO A 42 6.50 -21.88 35.43
N VAL A 43 7.73 -21.58 35.77
CA VAL A 43 8.97 -22.25 35.38
C VAL A 43 9.00 -23.70 35.90
N ALA A 44 9.07 -24.67 34.98
CA ALA A 44 9.52 -26.03 35.30
C ALA A 44 10.73 -26.35 34.39
N ALA A 45 11.73 -26.99 35.02
CA ALA A 45 13.07 -27.20 34.50
C ALA A 45 13.12 -27.81 33.09
N SER A 46 13.85 -27.16 32.22
CA SER A 46 14.14 -27.62 30.86
C SER A 46 15.20 -28.73 30.88
N ARG A 47 14.83 -29.93 30.44
CA ARG A 47 15.81 -31.02 30.16
C ARG A 47 16.46 -30.70 28.81
N PHE A 48 17.77 -30.58 28.79
CA PHE A 48 18.58 -30.58 27.56
C PHE A 48 18.50 -31.94 26.90
N ILE A 49 18.12 -31.98 25.63
CA ILE A 49 18.20 -33.18 24.76
C ILE A 49 19.46 -32.99 23.89
N PRO A 50 20.46 -33.87 23.95
CA PRO A 50 21.65 -33.79 23.09
C PRO A 50 21.30 -34.04 21.61
N ILE A 51 21.93 -33.30 20.71
CA ILE A 51 21.63 -33.27 19.25
C ILE A 51 21.93 -34.62 18.56
N HIS A 52 22.70 -35.51 19.15
CA HIS A 52 23.04 -36.82 18.57
C HIS A 52 21.89 -37.85 18.58
N ASP A 53 20.78 -37.60 19.27
CA ASP A 53 19.62 -38.51 19.29
C ASP A 53 18.50 -38.13 18.31
N LEU A 54 18.70 -37.07 17.49
CA LEU A 54 17.82 -36.73 16.38
C LEU A 54 18.08 -37.69 15.21
N ARG A 55 17.55 -38.90 15.28
CA ARG A 55 17.36 -39.73 14.07
C ARG A 55 16.46 -38.95 13.13
N LEU A 56 17.03 -38.55 11.99
CA LEU A 56 16.26 -38.02 10.85
C LEU A 56 15.22 -39.11 10.48
N ALA A 57 13.99 -38.90 10.95
CA ALA A 57 12.86 -39.73 10.53
C ALA A 57 12.54 -39.34 9.08
N THR A 58 13.30 -39.91 8.14
CA THR A 58 12.95 -39.97 6.72
C THR A 58 11.80 -40.93 6.55
N SER A 59 10.65 -40.68 7.15
CA SER A 59 9.49 -41.52 7.01
C SER A 59 8.51 -40.83 6.04
N ALA A 60 7.84 -41.65 5.23
CA ALA A 60 6.74 -41.24 4.35
C ALA A 60 5.69 -40.33 5.05
N SER A 61 5.60 -40.45 6.38
CA SER A 61 4.73 -39.62 7.22
C SER A 61 5.10 -38.14 7.26
N ALA A 62 6.42 -37.78 7.21
CA ALA A 62 6.86 -36.37 7.18
C ALA A 62 6.61 -35.73 5.83
N LEU A 63 6.78 -36.48 4.74
CA LEU A 63 6.44 -36.03 3.38
C LEU A 63 4.93 -35.89 3.21
N ASP A 64 4.13 -36.77 3.84
CA ASP A 64 2.68 -36.71 3.80
C ASP A 64 2.14 -35.57 4.72
N ALA A 65 2.79 -35.29 5.83
CA ALA A 65 2.50 -34.12 6.67
C ALA A 65 2.85 -32.80 5.95
N SER A 66 3.98 -32.75 5.23
CA SER A 66 4.35 -31.62 4.38
C SER A 66 3.36 -31.41 3.23
N LYS A 67 2.95 -32.48 2.55
CA LYS A 67 1.92 -32.42 1.49
C LYS A 67 0.56 -31.99 2.04
N ARG A 68 0.16 -32.45 3.24
CA ARG A 68 -1.07 -32.01 3.91
C ARG A 68 -0.99 -30.57 4.38
N TYR A 69 0.17 -30.10 4.84
CA TYR A 69 0.40 -28.71 5.24
C TYR A 69 0.34 -27.77 4.03
N THR A 70 1.02 -28.10 2.92
CA THR A 70 0.96 -27.34 1.67
C THR A 70 -0.43 -27.38 1.02
N SER A 71 -1.12 -28.53 1.07
CA SER A 71 -2.49 -28.68 0.58
C SER A 71 -3.51 -27.88 1.44
N ARG A 72 -3.27 -27.75 2.75
CA ARG A 72 -4.12 -26.95 3.64
C ARG A 72 -3.94 -25.46 3.46
N MET A 73 -2.76 -24.99 3.03
CA MET A 73 -2.51 -23.61 2.62
C MET A 73 -3.04 -23.27 1.22
N ALA A 74 -3.33 -24.28 0.38
CA ALA A 74 -3.67 -24.11 -1.02
C ALA A 74 -5.15 -23.80 -1.32
N ARG A 75 -6.05 -23.78 -0.32
CA ARG A 75 -7.47 -23.44 -0.53
C ARG A 75 -7.93 -22.44 0.52
N PRO A 76 -8.04 -21.14 0.17
CA PRO A 76 -8.84 -20.23 0.97
C PRO A 76 -10.27 -20.80 1.03
N LYS A 77 -10.76 -21.08 2.22
CA LYS A 77 -12.13 -21.59 2.42
C LYS A 77 -13.16 -20.46 2.29
N ASP A 78 -12.71 -19.21 2.44
CA ASP A 78 -13.53 -18.02 2.39
C ASP A 78 -13.43 -17.36 0.99
N PRO A 79 -14.57 -17.13 0.30
CA PRO A 79 -14.62 -16.38 -0.95
C PRO A 79 -13.99 -14.98 -0.85
N GLN A 80 -14.13 -14.30 0.29
CA GLN A 80 -13.54 -12.99 0.52
C GLN A 80 -12.01 -13.06 0.58
N GLU A 81 -11.44 -14.02 1.28
CA GLU A 81 -9.99 -14.25 1.32
C GLU A 81 -9.43 -14.54 -0.07
N THR A 82 -10.14 -15.38 -0.85
CA THR A 82 -9.76 -15.66 -2.24
C THR A 82 -9.77 -14.42 -3.10
N ARG A 83 -10.81 -13.59 -2.98
CA ARG A 83 -10.93 -12.33 -3.71
C ARG A 83 -9.81 -11.35 -3.35
N GLN A 84 -9.49 -11.20 -2.06
CA GLN A 84 -8.40 -10.34 -1.60
C GLN A 84 -7.03 -10.84 -2.10
N ARG A 85 -6.81 -12.13 -2.12
CA ARG A 85 -5.58 -12.74 -2.64
C ARG A 85 -5.41 -12.49 -4.15
N LEU A 86 -6.50 -12.54 -4.92
CA LEU A 86 -6.49 -12.18 -6.34
C LEU A 86 -6.19 -10.70 -6.55
N LEU A 87 -6.78 -9.81 -5.74
CA LEU A 87 -6.52 -8.36 -5.82
C LEU A 87 -5.08 -8.00 -5.42
N ALA A 88 -4.53 -8.66 -4.42
CA ALA A 88 -3.13 -8.47 -4.05
C ALA A 88 -2.18 -8.90 -5.18
N ALA A 89 -2.46 -10.04 -5.82
CA ALA A 89 -1.70 -10.49 -6.98
C ALA A 89 -1.87 -9.55 -8.19
N ALA A 90 -3.08 -9.05 -8.43
CA ALA A 90 -3.34 -8.06 -9.47
C ALA A 90 -2.57 -6.75 -9.22
N ASP A 91 -2.50 -6.29 -7.95
CA ASP A 91 -1.72 -5.11 -7.58
C ASP A 91 -0.24 -5.28 -7.94
N GLU A 92 0.36 -6.41 -7.62
CA GLU A 92 1.77 -6.68 -7.95
C GLU A 92 1.99 -6.75 -9.46
N VAL A 93 1.17 -7.51 -10.19
CA VAL A 93 1.32 -7.74 -11.63
C VAL A 93 1.03 -6.46 -12.42
N PHE A 94 -0.10 -5.81 -12.18
CA PHE A 94 -0.52 -4.63 -12.92
C PHE A 94 0.34 -3.40 -12.60
N TYR A 95 0.79 -3.25 -11.36
CA TYR A 95 1.69 -2.15 -11.01
C TYR A 95 3.08 -2.33 -11.61
N ALA A 96 3.58 -3.55 -11.73
CA ALA A 96 4.88 -3.83 -12.34
C ALA A 96 4.85 -3.69 -13.87
N HIS A 97 3.86 -4.30 -14.53
CA HIS A 97 3.87 -4.50 -15.98
C HIS A 97 2.82 -3.69 -16.75
N GLY A 98 1.88 -3.06 -16.07
CA GLY A 98 0.71 -2.40 -16.66
C GLY A 98 -0.48 -3.36 -16.79
N ILE A 99 -1.69 -2.79 -16.86
CA ILE A 99 -2.93 -3.56 -16.96
C ILE A 99 -3.04 -4.21 -18.33
N ARG A 100 -2.82 -3.45 -19.42
CA ARG A 100 -2.96 -3.95 -20.79
C ARG A 100 -1.94 -5.05 -21.12
N ASN A 101 -0.71 -4.91 -20.67
CA ASN A 101 0.39 -5.85 -20.94
C ASN A 101 0.34 -7.11 -20.07
N SER A 102 -0.51 -7.19 -19.06
CA SER A 102 -0.64 -8.34 -18.18
C SER A 102 -1.83 -9.21 -18.58
N SER A 103 -1.73 -10.52 -18.37
CA SER A 103 -2.83 -11.46 -18.58
C SER A 103 -3.52 -11.84 -17.26
N VAL A 104 -4.75 -12.33 -17.33
CA VAL A 104 -5.43 -12.93 -16.17
C VAL A 104 -4.72 -14.20 -15.67
N ASP A 105 -3.99 -14.88 -16.57
CA ASP A 105 -3.20 -16.06 -16.24
C ASP A 105 -2.01 -15.69 -15.36
N ASP A 106 -1.33 -14.56 -15.63
CA ASP A 106 -0.24 -14.04 -14.79
C ASP A 106 -0.74 -13.75 -13.38
N VAL A 107 -1.92 -13.10 -13.26
CA VAL A 107 -2.52 -12.80 -11.97
C VAL A 107 -2.94 -14.08 -11.24
N ALA A 108 -3.59 -15.02 -11.92
CA ALA A 108 -3.99 -16.30 -11.32
C ALA A 108 -2.76 -17.09 -10.84
N LYS A 109 -1.72 -17.18 -11.66
CA LYS A 109 -0.43 -17.82 -11.32
C LYS A 109 0.22 -17.14 -10.12
N ARG A 110 0.28 -15.81 -10.11
CA ARG A 110 0.84 -15.03 -8.99
C ARG A 110 0.06 -15.24 -7.69
N ALA A 111 -1.27 -15.34 -7.77
CA ALA A 111 -2.15 -15.67 -6.65
C ALA A 111 -2.03 -17.14 -6.19
N GLY A 112 -1.39 -18.04 -6.95
CA GLY A 112 -1.40 -19.48 -6.71
C GLY A 112 -2.81 -20.08 -6.84
N LEU A 113 -3.62 -19.56 -7.78
CA LEU A 113 -4.99 -19.94 -8.03
C LEU A 113 -5.18 -20.29 -9.52
N THR A 114 -6.33 -20.90 -9.85
CA THR A 114 -6.66 -21.22 -11.23
C THR A 114 -7.37 -20.05 -11.93
N LYS A 115 -7.23 -19.96 -13.26
CA LYS A 115 -7.98 -19.02 -14.10
C LYS A 115 -9.51 -19.13 -13.88
N ARG A 116 -10.01 -20.36 -13.70
CA ARG A 116 -11.42 -20.60 -13.38
C ARG A 116 -11.83 -19.94 -12.05
N THR A 117 -10.98 -20.05 -11.03
CA THR A 117 -11.20 -19.37 -9.74
C THR A 117 -11.21 -17.85 -9.89
N LEU A 118 -10.31 -17.30 -10.72
CA LEU A 118 -10.28 -15.87 -10.99
C LEU A 118 -11.58 -15.40 -11.64
N TYR A 119 -12.05 -16.07 -12.69
CA TYR A 119 -13.29 -15.71 -13.38
C TYR A 119 -14.55 -15.91 -12.53
N TYR A 120 -14.51 -16.77 -11.52
CA TYR A 120 -15.59 -16.87 -10.54
C TYR A 120 -15.74 -15.58 -9.70
N HIS A 121 -14.63 -14.88 -9.40
CA HIS A 121 -14.64 -13.65 -8.61
C HIS A 121 -14.68 -12.38 -9.45
N PHE A 122 -14.14 -12.41 -10.65
CA PHE A 122 -14.04 -11.30 -11.59
C PHE A 122 -14.40 -11.79 -12.99
N PRO A 123 -15.62 -11.49 -13.47
CA PRO A 123 -16.13 -12.01 -14.74
C PRO A 123 -15.27 -11.66 -15.96
N SER A 124 -14.54 -10.54 -15.91
CA SER A 124 -13.64 -10.10 -16.96
C SER A 124 -12.31 -9.57 -16.39
N LYS A 125 -11.32 -9.37 -17.28
CA LYS A 125 -10.08 -8.65 -16.95
C LYS A 125 -10.38 -7.20 -16.56
N ASP A 126 -11.38 -6.58 -17.19
CA ASP A 126 -11.77 -5.20 -16.94
C ASP A 126 -12.40 -5.03 -15.54
N ASP A 127 -13.22 -6.00 -15.10
CA ASP A 127 -13.75 -6.00 -13.73
C ASP A 127 -12.62 -6.16 -12.70
N LEU A 128 -11.64 -7.02 -12.98
CA LEU A 128 -10.45 -7.16 -12.12
C LEU A 128 -9.63 -5.87 -12.10
N ALA A 129 -9.43 -5.23 -13.25
CA ALA A 129 -8.70 -3.96 -13.38
C ALA A 129 -9.40 -2.83 -12.62
N ALA A 130 -10.72 -2.72 -12.76
CA ALA A 130 -11.52 -1.74 -12.04
C ALA A 130 -11.42 -1.94 -10.52
N ALA A 131 -11.56 -3.18 -10.05
CA ALA A 131 -11.46 -3.52 -8.63
C ALA A 131 -10.04 -3.28 -8.06
N TYR A 132 -9.00 -3.58 -8.83
CA TYR A 132 -7.61 -3.26 -8.50
C TYR A 132 -7.42 -1.75 -8.32
N VAL A 133 -7.83 -0.93 -9.30
CA VAL A 133 -7.65 0.53 -9.23
C VAL A 133 -8.43 1.12 -8.06
N GLN A 134 -9.64 0.62 -7.79
CA GLN A 134 -10.43 1.04 -6.63
C GLN A 134 -9.71 0.72 -5.31
N GLN A 135 -9.31 -0.53 -5.10
CA GLN A 135 -8.59 -0.94 -3.87
C GLN A 135 -7.30 -0.14 -3.68
N ARG A 136 -6.54 0.04 -4.77
CA ARG A 136 -5.32 0.84 -4.76
C ARG A 136 -5.59 2.30 -4.39
N SER A 137 -6.72 2.86 -4.85
CA SER A 137 -7.18 4.20 -4.47
C SER A 137 -7.40 4.31 -2.97
N ASP A 138 -8.17 3.40 -2.39
CA ASP A 138 -8.52 3.43 -0.97
C ASP A 138 -7.26 3.36 -0.09
N LEU A 139 -6.34 2.45 -0.41
CA LEU A 139 -5.07 2.30 0.30
C LEU A 139 -4.14 3.51 0.12
N THR A 140 -4.12 4.11 -1.07
CA THR A 140 -3.26 5.25 -1.36
C THR A 140 -3.76 6.51 -0.68
N LEU A 141 -5.07 6.79 -0.75
CA LEU A 141 -5.69 7.92 -0.04
C LEU A 141 -5.51 7.80 1.47
N ALA A 142 -5.78 6.64 2.05
CA ALA A 142 -5.59 6.41 3.48
C ALA A 142 -4.14 6.70 3.91
N ARG A 143 -3.16 6.27 3.13
CA ARG A 143 -1.74 6.51 3.39
C ARG A 143 -1.34 7.99 3.22
N GLN A 144 -1.79 8.65 2.15
CA GLN A 144 -1.46 10.05 1.86
C GLN A 144 -2.09 10.99 2.88
N ILE A 145 -3.38 10.83 3.12
CA ILE A 145 -4.12 11.64 4.11
C ILE A 145 -3.64 11.32 5.53
N GLY A 146 -3.38 10.04 5.82
CA GLY A 146 -2.83 9.62 7.11
C GLY A 146 -1.46 10.24 7.40
N ALA A 147 -0.55 10.24 6.43
CA ALA A 147 0.77 10.88 6.57
C ALA A 147 0.64 12.39 6.79
N ALA A 148 -0.25 13.07 6.06
CA ALA A 148 -0.51 14.49 6.24
C ALA A 148 -1.17 14.79 7.59
N SER A 149 -2.14 13.98 8.02
CA SER A 149 -2.89 14.17 9.26
C SER A 149 -2.11 13.81 10.52
N SER A 150 -1.01 13.06 10.40
CA SER A 150 -0.14 12.75 11.53
C SER A 150 0.71 13.94 11.99
N VAL A 151 0.79 15.00 11.19
CA VAL A 151 1.53 16.23 11.49
C VAL A 151 0.59 17.25 12.11
N ALA A 152 0.95 17.73 13.32
CA ALA A 152 0.25 18.83 13.95
C ALA A 152 0.65 20.16 13.27
N GLY A 153 -0.27 21.15 13.30
CA GLY A 153 0.00 22.49 12.80
C GLY A 153 -0.82 22.88 11.57
N PRO A 154 -0.44 23.94 10.88
CA PRO A 154 -1.17 24.51 9.75
C PRO A 154 -1.19 23.54 8.56
N PHE A 155 -2.13 23.73 7.65
CA PHE A 155 -2.29 22.88 6.46
C PHE A 155 -1.00 22.84 5.60
N ALA A 156 -0.24 23.92 5.56
CA ALA A 156 1.07 23.94 4.90
C ALA A 156 2.04 22.87 5.41
N ALA A 157 2.04 22.59 6.72
CA ALA A 157 2.86 21.50 7.30
C ALA A 157 2.34 20.12 6.88
N LYS A 158 1.02 19.95 6.80
CA LYS A 158 0.40 18.70 6.31
C LYS A 158 0.74 18.44 4.83
N VAL A 159 0.71 19.49 4.00
CA VAL A 159 1.11 19.42 2.58
C VAL A 159 2.59 19.08 2.44
N ALA A 160 3.46 19.68 3.25
CA ALA A 160 4.87 19.35 3.28
C ALA A 160 5.10 17.86 3.60
N ALA A 161 4.42 17.32 4.62
CA ALA A 161 4.53 15.92 5.00
C ALA A 161 4.05 14.97 3.87
N LEU A 162 3.06 15.39 3.08
CA LEU A 162 2.61 14.63 1.91
C LEU A 162 3.73 14.54 0.85
N PHE A 163 4.40 15.65 0.53
CA PHE A 163 5.52 15.64 -0.42
C PHE A 163 6.71 14.83 0.11
N ASP A 164 7.02 14.93 1.39
CA ASP A 164 8.06 14.10 2.02
C ASP A 164 7.72 12.60 1.94
N ALA A 165 6.43 12.23 2.04
CA ALA A 165 5.99 10.85 1.85
C ALA A 165 6.08 10.40 0.39
N LEU A 166 5.84 11.29 -0.58
CA LEU A 166 6.04 11.02 -2.01
C LEU A 166 7.52 10.78 -2.32
N GLU A 167 8.41 11.63 -1.82
CA GLU A 167 9.86 11.47 -1.94
C GLU A 167 10.33 10.11 -1.42
N ARG A 168 9.97 9.77 -0.18
CA ARG A 168 10.28 8.44 0.41
C ARG A 168 9.69 7.29 -0.38
N SER A 169 8.56 7.49 -1.06
CA SER A 169 7.98 6.45 -1.91
C SER A 169 8.80 6.23 -3.17
N ALA A 170 9.33 7.30 -3.76
CA ALA A 170 10.11 7.26 -4.99
C ALA A 170 11.48 6.60 -4.83
N THR A 171 12.03 6.52 -3.61
CA THR A 171 13.31 5.82 -3.35
C THR A 171 13.20 4.31 -3.34
N ARG A 172 11.98 3.75 -3.34
CA ARG A 172 11.77 2.29 -3.34
C ARG A 172 12.04 1.70 -4.72
N ALA A 173 12.80 0.61 -4.79
CA ALA A 173 13.15 -0.05 -6.05
C ALA A 173 11.93 -0.46 -6.91
N ALA A 174 10.82 -0.86 -6.28
CA ALA A 174 9.58 -1.24 -6.97
C ALA A 174 8.67 -0.04 -7.30
N TRP A 175 9.13 1.21 -7.09
CA TRP A 175 8.29 2.37 -7.38
C TRP A 175 8.24 2.66 -8.88
N ASN A 176 7.03 2.67 -9.44
CA ASN A 176 6.76 2.87 -10.86
C ASN A 176 5.81 4.07 -11.10
N GLY A 177 5.89 5.11 -10.25
CA GLY A 177 5.10 6.33 -10.40
C GLY A 177 3.64 6.17 -9.94
N CYS A 178 2.78 7.06 -10.45
CA CYS A 178 1.37 7.08 -10.10
C CYS A 178 0.59 6.01 -10.88
N PRO A 179 -0.01 5.01 -10.21
CA PRO A 179 -0.81 3.99 -10.88
C PRO A 179 -2.04 4.57 -11.59
N PHE A 180 -2.61 5.66 -11.10
CA PHE A 180 -3.84 6.27 -11.64
C PHE A 180 -3.58 7.01 -12.95
N ILE A 181 -2.48 7.78 -13.05
CA ILE A 181 -2.06 8.41 -14.32
C ILE A 181 -1.68 7.35 -15.34
N ARG A 182 -0.97 6.30 -14.92
CA ARG A 182 -0.62 5.18 -15.80
C ARG A 182 -1.87 4.48 -16.33
N THR A 183 -2.85 4.20 -15.46
CA THR A 183 -4.13 3.62 -15.89
C THR A 183 -4.80 4.50 -16.94
N ALA A 184 -4.88 5.82 -16.73
CA ALA A 184 -5.48 6.73 -17.72
C ALA A 184 -4.70 6.72 -19.05
N GLY A 185 -3.37 6.62 -19.02
CA GLY A 185 -2.52 6.51 -20.21
C GLY A 185 -2.69 5.19 -20.96
N GLU A 186 -2.84 4.07 -20.24
CA GLU A 186 -3.08 2.76 -20.84
C GLU A 186 -4.46 2.66 -21.54
N PHE A 187 -5.46 3.40 -21.08
CA PHE A 187 -6.83 3.40 -21.61
C PHE A 187 -7.20 4.74 -22.25
N VAL A 188 -6.24 5.40 -22.91
CA VAL A 188 -6.46 6.69 -23.57
C VAL A 188 -7.54 6.61 -24.67
N ASP A 189 -7.64 5.48 -25.33
CA ASP A 189 -8.64 5.15 -26.35
C ASP A 189 -10.00 4.73 -25.74
N GLU A 190 -10.05 4.44 -24.45
CA GLU A 190 -11.26 4.02 -23.72
C GLU A 190 -11.51 4.92 -22.47
N PRO A 191 -11.73 6.23 -22.63
CA PRO A 191 -11.81 7.17 -21.49
C PRO A 191 -12.99 6.89 -20.55
N ARG A 192 -13.96 6.08 -20.98
CA ARG A 192 -15.11 5.65 -20.17
C ARG A 192 -14.89 4.32 -19.46
N HIS A 193 -13.72 3.70 -19.60
CA HIS A 193 -13.38 2.46 -18.91
C HIS A 193 -13.51 2.61 -17.38
N GLN A 194 -14.00 1.57 -16.68
CA GLN A 194 -14.26 1.67 -15.24
C GLN A 194 -13.00 1.94 -14.43
N ALA A 195 -11.86 1.34 -14.79
CA ALA A 195 -10.59 1.60 -14.15
C ALA A 195 -10.17 3.09 -14.27
N VAL A 196 -10.42 3.74 -15.43
CA VAL A 196 -10.17 5.18 -15.61
C VAL A 196 -11.08 6.02 -14.73
N ARG A 197 -12.35 5.64 -14.60
CA ARG A 197 -13.28 6.33 -13.69
C ARG A 197 -12.82 6.26 -12.23
N HIS A 198 -12.37 5.10 -11.77
CA HIS A 198 -11.80 4.94 -10.41
C HIS A 198 -10.50 5.75 -10.24
N ALA A 199 -9.64 5.78 -11.26
CA ALA A 199 -8.43 6.61 -11.24
C ALA A 199 -8.77 8.11 -11.16
N SER A 200 -9.75 8.58 -11.92
CA SER A 200 -10.25 9.96 -11.86
C SER A 200 -10.86 10.28 -10.49
N LEU A 201 -11.67 9.37 -9.95
CA LEU A 201 -12.28 9.54 -8.63
C LEU A 201 -11.23 9.65 -7.52
N HIS A 202 -10.15 8.86 -7.58
CA HIS A 202 -9.01 9.00 -6.67
C HIS A 202 -8.46 10.43 -6.64
N LYS A 203 -8.21 11.00 -7.82
CA LYS A 203 -7.70 12.38 -7.94
C LYS A 203 -8.67 13.42 -7.39
N LYS A 204 -9.96 13.26 -7.70
CA LYS A 204 -11.02 14.14 -7.17
C LYS A 204 -11.14 14.05 -5.65
N ASN A 205 -10.99 12.86 -5.07
CA ASN A 205 -11.06 12.67 -3.62
C ASN A 205 -9.88 13.35 -2.90
N LEU A 206 -8.68 13.28 -3.45
CA LEU A 206 -7.51 13.98 -2.90
C LEU A 206 -7.66 15.51 -3.05
N GLU A 207 -8.14 16.00 -4.20
CA GLU A 207 -8.45 17.41 -4.43
C GLU A 207 -9.51 17.93 -3.45
N ALA A 208 -10.57 17.15 -3.23
CA ALA A 208 -11.62 17.48 -2.27
C ALA A 208 -11.09 17.55 -0.82
N TRP A 209 -10.17 16.65 -0.46
CA TRP A 209 -9.52 16.72 0.84
C TRP A 209 -8.67 18.00 0.99
N PHE A 210 -7.87 18.37 -0.03
CA PHE A 210 -7.15 19.64 -0.02
C PHE A 210 -8.10 20.82 0.14
N GLN A 211 -9.19 20.84 -0.65
CA GLN A 211 -10.19 21.90 -0.59
C GLN A 211 -10.81 22.02 0.82
N ALA A 212 -11.18 20.91 1.44
CA ALA A 212 -11.77 20.91 2.77
C ALA A 212 -10.82 21.46 3.84
N GLU A 213 -9.54 21.10 3.79
CA GLU A 213 -8.53 21.62 4.72
C GLU A 213 -8.28 23.13 4.51
N LEU A 214 -8.23 23.58 3.24
CA LEU A 214 -8.08 25.00 2.89
C LEU A 214 -9.27 25.85 3.39
N VAL A 215 -10.50 25.33 3.28
CA VAL A 215 -11.70 25.98 3.82
C VAL A 215 -11.62 26.12 5.34
N LYS A 216 -11.19 25.05 6.04
CA LYS A 216 -11.02 25.10 7.51
C LYS A 216 -10.04 26.16 7.97
N GLU A 217 -9.00 26.46 7.19
CA GLU A 217 -8.01 27.50 7.49
C GLU A 217 -8.36 28.89 6.91
N GLY A 218 -9.54 29.04 6.28
CA GLY A 218 -10.03 30.35 5.82
C GLY A 218 -9.42 30.85 4.51
N TYR A 219 -8.87 29.98 3.68
CA TYR A 219 -8.41 30.35 2.34
C TYR A 219 -9.59 30.69 1.42
N THR A 220 -9.55 31.87 0.80
CA THR A 220 -10.64 32.32 -0.08
C THR A 220 -10.63 31.64 -1.45
N SER A 221 -9.46 31.33 -2.02
CA SER A 221 -9.31 30.69 -3.32
C SER A 221 -9.12 29.17 -3.19
N HIS A 222 -9.81 28.53 -2.24
CA HIS A 222 -9.62 27.13 -1.86
C HIS A 222 -9.74 26.15 -3.03
N GLN A 223 -10.67 26.37 -3.97
CA GLN A 223 -10.84 25.48 -5.14
C GLN A 223 -9.64 25.55 -6.09
N LEU A 224 -9.18 26.78 -6.41
CA LEU A 224 -8.02 26.98 -7.28
C LEU A 224 -6.74 26.45 -6.63
N LEU A 225 -6.54 26.73 -5.35
CA LEU A 225 -5.38 26.24 -4.59
C LEU A 225 -5.36 24.70 -4.53
N ALA A 226 -6.51 24.06 -4.31
CA ALA A 226 -6.60 22.61 -4.29
C ALA A 226 -6.18 22.00 -5.65
N ARG A 227 -6.63 22.58 -6.78
CA ARG A 227 -6.21 22.17 -8.13
C ARG A 227 -4.72 22.39 -8.36
N GLN A 228 -4.18 23.53 -7.95
CA GLN A 228 -2.75 23.84 -8.07
C GLN A 228 -1.91 22.84 -7.27
N LEU A 229 -2.33 22.47 -6.05
CA LEU A 229 -1.67 21.44 -5.26
C LEU A 229 -1.73 20.06 -5.96
N MET A 230 -2.87 19.71 -6.58
CA MET A 230 -2.96 18.48 -7.38
C MET A 230 -2.00 18.47 -8.56
N VAL A 231 -1.89 19.59 -9.29
CA VAL A 231 -0.93 19.73 -10.40
C VAL A 231 0.52 19.57 -9.91
N LEU A 232 0.86 20.14 -8.75
CA LEU A 232 2.19 19.97 -8.15
C LEU A 232 2.46 18.53 -7.74
N VAL A 233 1.48 17.84 -7.14
CA VAL A 233 1.60 16.42 -6.77
C VAL A 233 1.85 15.56 -8.03
N ASP A 234 1.05 15.74 -9.05
CA ASP A 234 1.13 14.94 -10.28
C ASP A 234 2.39 15.28 -11.09
N GLY A 235 2.75 16.56 -11.15
CA GLY A 235 3.99 17.02 -11.78
C GLY A 235 5.22 16.45 -11.09
N ALA A 236 5.28 16.50 -9.76
CA ALA A 236 6.39 15.92 -9.00
C ALA A 236 6.53 14.43 -9.28
N VAL A 237 5.41 13.66 -9.21
CA VAL A 237 5.44 12.22 -9.47
C VAL A 237 5.86 11.90 -10.90
N ALA A 238 5.43 12.68 -11.89
CA ALA A 238 5.82 12.51 -13.29
C ALA A 238 7.32 12.75 -13.48
N GLN A 239 7.85 13.85 -12.92
CA GLN A 239 9.28 14.19 -13.02
C GLN A 239 10.15 13.17 -12.27
N MET A 240 9.76 12.76 -11.06
CA MET A 240 10.46 11.71 -10.31
C MET A 240 10.52 10.40 -11.09
N LEU A 241 9.43 10.04 -11.81
CA LEU A 241 9.39 8.82 -12.62
C LEU A 241 10.30 8.93 -13.84
N LEU A 242 10.27 10.07 -14.53
CA LEU A 242 11.02 10.29 -15.75
C LEU A 242 12.54 10.36 -15.50
N HIS A 243 12.94 11.11 -14.47
CA HIS A 243 14.35 11.41 -14.21
C HIS A 243 14.96 10.48 -13.13
N ARG A 244 14.15 9.64 -12.46
CA ARG A 244 14.59 8.81 -11.33
C ARG A 244 15.22 9.64 -10.20
N ASP A 245 14.76 10.87 -10.05
CA ASP A 245 15.25 11.84 -9.06
C ASP A 245 14.13 12.22 -8.06
N PRO A 246 14.21 11.75 -6.80
CA PRO A 246 13.23 12.09 -5.77
C PRO A 246 13.19 13.58 -5.40
N ALA A 247 14.26 14.35 -5.72
CA ALA A 247 14.36 15.78 -5.36
C ALA A 247 13.24 16.64 -5.99
N TYR A 248 12.61 16.20 -7.07
CA TYR A 248 11.42 16.89 -7.62
C TYR A 248 10.26 17.00 -6.62
N ALA A 249 10.15 16.09 -5.66
CA ALA A 249 9.17 16.23 -4.59
C ALA A 249 9.47 17.44 -3.69
N GLN A 250 10.74 17.72 -3.40
CA GLN A 250 11.14 18.90 -2.61
C GLN A 250 10.90 20.20 -3.37
N ALA A 251 11.17 20.23 -4.68
CA ALA A 251 10.86 21.40 -5.51
C ALA A 251 9.34 21.70 -5.49
N ALA A 252 8.50 20.69 -5.64
CA ALA A 252 7.04 20.85 -5.56
C ALA A 252 6.58 21.25 -4.15
N ARG A 253 7.21 20.73 -3.10
CA ARG A 253 6.96 21.13 -1.70
C ARG A 253 7.22 22.62 -1.49
N HIS A 254 8.34 23.16 -1.99
CA HIS A 254 8.65 24.58 -1.91
C HIS A 254 7.63 25.44 -2.69
N ALA A 255 7.25 25.01 -3.90
CA ALA A 255 6.23 25.70 -4.69
C ALA A 255 4.87 25.70 -3.96
N ALA A 256 4.47 24.58 -3.36
CA ALA A 256 3.25 24.48 -2.58
C ALA A 256 3.27 25.40 -1.35
N ALA A 257 4.39 25.50 -0.66
CA ALA A 257 4.55 26.42 0.47
C ALA A 257 4.39 27.90 0.04
N ALA A 258 4.97 28.29 -1.10
CA ALA A 258 4.80 29.63 -1.67
C ALA A 258 3.33 29.93 -2.04
N LEU A 259 2.64 28.97 -2.69
CA LEU A 259 1.22 29.10 -3.02
C LEU A 259 0.36 29.31 -1.76
N LEU A 260 0.60 28.53 -0.72
CA LEU A 260 -0.15 28.60 0.53
C LEU A 260 0.18 29.88 1.32
N GLY A 261 1.41 30.37 1.26
CA GLY A 261 1.81 31.64 1.86
C GLY A 261 1.09 32.85 1.22
N ASN A 262 0.93 32.83 -0.09
CA ASN A 262 0.29 33.93 -0.84
C ASN A 262 -1.24 33.86 -0.84
N GLY A 263 -1.84 32.71 -0.57
CA GLY A 263 -3.29 32.48 -0.64
C GLY A 263 -4.09 32.87 0.62
N ARG A 264 -3.43 33.24 1.71
CA ARG A 264 -4.10 33.66 2.95
C ARG A 264 -4.64 35.09 2.84
N ARG A 265 -5.89 35.31 3.26
CA ARG A 265 -6.39 36.64 3.54
C ARG A 265 -5.55 37.26 4.67
N PRO A 266 -5.15 38.55 4.56
CA PRO A 266 -4.67 39.27 5.74
C PRO A 266 -5.78 39.16 6.81
N VAL A 267 -5.40 38.70 7.99
CA VAL A 267 -6.30 38.82 9.15
C VAL A 267 -6.58 40.31 9.28
N ALA A 268 -7.87 40.71 9.06
CA ALA A 268 -8.28 42.06 9.32
C ALA A 268 -7.94 42.35 10.79
N ALA A 269 -7.00 43.29 11.02
CA ALA A 269 -6.69 43.71 12.37
C ALA A 269 -8.00 44.15 13.00
N SER A 270 -8.46 43.42 14.03
CA SER A 270 -9.58 43.82 14.86
C SER A 270 -9.26 45.18 15.46
N ARG A 271 -9.96 46.20 14.98
CA ARG A 271 -9.94 47.53 15.59
C ARG A 271 -10.72 47.50 16.91
#